data_b09a1fec7bf2234f9ca61ac953be90d1
#
_entry.id   b09a1fec7bf2234f9ca61ac953be90d1
#
_cell.length_a   1.000
_cell.length_b   1.000
_cell.length_c   1.000
_cell.angle_alpha   90.00
_cell.angle_beta   90.00
_cell.angle_gamma   90.00
#
_symmetry.space_group_name_H-M   'P 1'
#
loop_
_entity.id
_entity.type
_entity.pdbx_description
1 polymer ?
#
loop_
_entity_poly.entity_id
_entity_poly.type
_entity_poly.pdbx_seq_one_letter_code
_entity_poly.pdbx_strand_id
1 'polypeptide(L)'
;MNTILSFEHVTYSYPNADAAALEDVSFKVEPGELCLLAGLSGHGKSTLLRAACGLAPHFHGGRFAGTVTLAGMDTREHGPAQLGAVAGALFQDPETQLVTSSVRSELALTLESRGHTPGAVARGVEEVALALGIDALLDRSVHELSGGEQQRVALGAALAGRPPVILLDEPTSQLDPVAGDELIGLLRRLNQEWETTILLAEHRLERCLAVADRVIAMRRGRVAHDGDPASFLTWAARESPALQTPGAKLFTLAGMHPLPVGVRQARGLLRDRGLLPEGDADESPASAPTRRTGRRSSKPTAALMLRGVWHELRDGPAILRGLDLTLNPGETVALMGRNGAGKSTLLRHAAGLLAPTRGRIEKSGRVALLLQNPGDYFVHEHVAEETSIDALEAVGLEDMAERNPRDLSGGERQRLALAIVTGGSEPPAVLALDEPTRGMDRESKAELARGLRRRAELGQAVIVATHDPEFAASCAQRAILLADGRVIADGPARELLAGGWYFATETARILGGAGGALLPEQGAELLASPTGGAVPPVQDQSHAPDAPLGVPEDFGSPAIGAGPAMGGFTR
;
A
#
# COMPACT_ATOMS: atom_id res chain seq x y z
N MET A 1 -1.96 7.53 35.61
CA MET A 1 -2.32 7.08 34.26
C MET A 1 -1.56 5.80 34.01
N ASN A 2 -2.24 4.77 33.56
CA ASN A 2 -1.61 3.43 33.45
C ASN A 2 -0.98 3.35 32.05
N THR A 3 0.32 3.62 31.94
CA THR A 3 1.06 3.55 30.68
C THR A 3 1.31 2.09 30.31
N ILE A 4 1.02 1.68 29.07
CA ILE A 4 1.25 0.31 28.60
C ILE A 4 2.61 0.16 27.92
N LEU A 5 3.07 1.20 27.24
CA LEU A 5 4.39 1.27 26.60
C LEU A 5 5.01 2.62 26.92
N SER A 6 6.25 2.64 27.44
CA SER A 6 7.01 3.87 27.64
C SER A 6 8.41 3.78 27.11
N PHE A 7 8.89 4.87 26.52
CA PHE A 7 10.28 5.14 26.17
C PHE A 7 10.76 6.31 27.02
N GLU A 8 11.88 6.16 27.70
CA GLU A 8 12.46 7.19 28.58
C GLU A 8 13.94 7.36 28.24
N HIS A 9 14.27 8.47 27.56
CA HIS A 9 15.62 8.85 27.12
C HIS A 9 16.35 7.73 26.34
N VAL A 10 15.65 7.04 25.44
CA VAL A 10 16.18 5.88 24.73
C VAL A 10 17.12 6.30 23.62
N THR A 11 18.35 5.82 23.70
CA THR A 11 19.35 5.94 22.65
C THR A 11 19.85 4.55 22.30
N TYR A 12 19.84 4.21 21.01
CA TYR A 12 20.28 2.90 20.53
C TYR A 12 21.09 3.01 19.24
N SER A 13 22.23 2.29 19.22
CA SER A 13 23.08 2.12 18.04
C SER A 13 23.28 0.65 17.76
N TYR A 14 23.12 0.23 16.51
CA TYR A 14 23.44 -1.12 16.06
C TYR A 14 24.95 -1.40 16.21
N PRO A 15 25.37 -2.69 16.28
CA PRO A 15 26.78 -3.03 16.22
C PRO A 15 27.43 -2.43 14.96
N ASN A 16 28.63 -1.88 15.11
CA ASN A 16 29.42 -1.30 14.02
C ASN A 16 28.77 -0.11 13.29
N ALA A 17 27.68 0.46 13.81
CA ALA A 17 27.09 1.67 13.26
C ALA A 17 27.76 2.93 13.84
N ASP A 18 28.07 3.88 12.96
CA ASP A 18 28.67 5.17 13.34
C ASP A 18 27.65 6.10 13.98
N ALA A 19 26.38 6.00 13.59
CA ALA A 19 25.31 6.84 14.07
C ALA A 19 24.29 6.05 14.90
N ALA A 20 23.64 6.75 15.85
CA ALA A 20 22.53 6.20 16.59
C ALA A 20 21.28 6.05 15.70
N ALA A 21 20.63 4.88 15.78
CA ALA A 21 19.36 4.64 15.10
C ALA A 21 18.17 5.23 15.88
N LEU A 22 18.28 5.34 17.21
CA LEU A 22 17.40 6.10 18.10
C LEU A 22 18.26 7.02 18.96
N GLU A 23 17.81 8.25 19.14
CA GLU A 23 18.56 9.28 19.86
C GLU A 23 17.63 10.08 20.76
N ASP A 24 17.77 9.87 22.08
CA ASP A 24 17.01 10.54 23.14
C ASP A 24 15.49 10.48 22.93
N VAL A 25 14.98 9.29 22.63
CA VAL A 25 13.55 9.06 22.36
C VAL A 25 12.79 8.95 23.68
N SER A 26 11.77 9.78 23.85
CA SER A 26 10.89 9.76 25.03
C SER A 26 9.44 10.00 24.62
N PHE A 27 8.56 9.04 24.92
CA PHE A 27 7.10 9.15 24.79
C PHE A 27 6.43 8.01 25.57
N LYS A 28 5.11 8.10 25.75
CA LYS A 28 4.30 7.08 26.44
C LYS A 28 3.06 6.78 25.59
N VAL A 29 2.65 5.51 25.59
CA VAL A 29 1.40 5.07 24.95
C VAL A 29 0.45 4.57 26.03
N GLU A 30 -0.81 4.99 25.96
CA GLU A 30 -1.84 4.58 26.89
C GLU A 30 -2.52 3.28 26.44
N PRO A 31 -3.11 2.47 27.35
CA PRO A 31 -3.91 1.32 26.96
C PRO A 31 -5.06 1.69 26.02
N GLY A 32 -5.27 0.91 24.97
CA GLY A 32 -6.33 1.14 23.99
C GLY A 32 -6.05 2.27 23.00
N GLU A 33 -4.85 2.87 22.98
CA GLU A 33 -4.47 3.91 22.05
C GLU A 33 -3.99 3.30 20.70
N LEU A 34 -4.46 3.85 19.57
CA LEU A 34 -3.92 3.55 18.24
C LEU A 34 -2.94 4.67 17.84
N CYS A 35 -1.66 4.40 18.02
CA CYS A 35 -0.58 5.32 17.67
C CYS A 35 0.01 5.00 16.30
N LEU A 36 0.06 6.00 15.42
CA LEU A 36 0.72 5.93 14.13
C LEU A 36 2.16 6.46 14.22
N LEU A 37 3.14 5.64 13.85
CA LEU A 37 4.54 6.04 13.69
C LEU A 37 4.76 6.53 12.26
N ALA A 38 4.94 7.82 12.09
CA ALA A 38 5.24 8.46 10.81
C ALA A 38 6.74 8.78 10.69
N GLY A 39 7.26 8.81 9.46
CA GLY A 39 8.65 9.16 9.18
C GLY A 39 9.14 8.55 7.88
N LEU A 40 10.18 9.13 7.28
CA LEU A 40 10.82 8.61 6.08
C LEU A 40 11.57 7.30 6.39
N SER A 41 12.01 6.60 5.35
CA SER A 41 12.85 5.41 5.49
C SER A 41 14.16 5.76 6.23
N GLY A 42 14.65 4.84 7.07
CA GLY A 42 15.86 5.07 7.86
C GLY A 42 15.71 6.01 9.08
N HIS A 43 14.51 6.54 9.36
CA HIS A 43 14.29 7.46 10.48
C HIS A 43 14.09 6.78 11.86
N GLY A 44 14.26 5.46 11.96
CA GLY A 44 14.26 4.73 13.23
C GLY A 44 12.95 4.05 13.61
N LYS A 45 11.88 4.07 12.78
CA LYS A 45 10.59 3.46 13.09
C LYS A 45 10.66 1.98 13.41
N SER A 46 11.27 1.18 12.52
CA SER A 46 11.46 -0.27 12.74
C SER A 46 12.35 -0.57 13.95
N THR A 47 13.38 0.26 14.19
CA THR A 47 14.24 0.14 15.36
C THR A 47 13.47 0.40 16.64
N LEU A 48 12.57 1.38 16.65
CA LEU A 48 11.70 1.69 17.78
C LEU A 48 10.78 0.50 18.09
N LEU A 49 10.15 -0.12 17.08
CA LEU A 49 9.32 -1.32 17.26
C LEU A 49 10.15 -2.50 17.79
N ARG A 50 11.38 -2.70 17.29
CA ARG A 50 12.30 -3.74 17.79
C ARG A 50 12.71 -3.50 19.24
N ALA A 51 12.90 -2.24 19.64
CA ALA A 51 13.18 -1.89 21.05
C ALA A 51 11.94 -2.15 21.93
N ALA A 52 10.73 -1.86 21.44
CA ALA A 52 9.48 -2.10 22.17
C ALA A 52 9.25 -3.59 22.48
N CYS A 53 9.65 -4.52 21.60
CA CYS A 53 9.50 -5.96 21.82
C CYS A 53 10.79 -6.65 22.29
N GLY A 54 11.83 -5.90 22.69
CA GLY A 54 13.08 -6.41 23.25
C GLY A 54 14.01 -7.08 22.25
N LEU A 55 13.73 -7.06 20.93
CA LEU A 55 14.68 -7.55 19.92
C LEU A 55 15.95 -6.70 19.87
N ALA A 56 15.85 -5.41 20.14
CA ALA A 56 16.98 -4.55 20.45
C ALA A 56 17.00 -4.31 21.97
N PRO A 57 18.08 -4.63 22.70
CA PRO A 57 19.35 -5.13 22.21
C PRO A 57 19.50 -6.66 22.15
N HIS A 58 18.57 -7.47 22.69
CA HIS A 58 18.78 -8.91 22.95
C HIS A 58 19.17 -9.72 21.71
N PHE A 59 18.52 -9.48 20.58
CA PHE A 59 18.80 -10.22 19.33
C PHE A 59 19.80 -9.48 18.44
N HIS A 60 19.66 -8.16 18.33
CA HIS A 60 20.49 -7.35 17.43
C HIS A 60 21.80 -6.86 18.06
N GLY A 61 21.97 -7.03 19.38
CA GLY A 61 23.13 -6.48 20.10
C GLY A 61 23.16 -4.95 20.10
N GLY A 62 24.35 -4.37 20.10
CA GLY A 62 24.54 -2.93 20.03
C GLY A 62 24.58 -2.22 21.38
N ARG A 63 24.59 -0.88 21.36
CA ARG A 63 24.63 -0.03 22.57
C ARG A 63 23.25 0.53 22.84
N PHE A 64 22.71 0.26 24.01
CA PHE A 64 21.38 0.69 24.44
C PHE A 64 21.48 1.52 25.73
N ALA A 65 20.92 2.73 25.72
CA ALA A 65 20.79 3.59 26.90
C ALA A 65 19.33 4.03 27.05
N GLY A 66 18.96 4.44 28.24
CA GLY A 66 17.56 4.75 28.57
C GLY A 66 16.76 3.52 28.97
N THR A 67 15.44 3.63 29.05
CA THR A 67 14.55 2.57 29.50
C THR A 67 13.36 2.45 28.56
N VAL A 68 13.03 1.22 28.17
CA VAL A 68 11.77 0.89 27.49
C VAL A 68 10.99 -0.06 28.37
N THR A 69 9.73 0.29 28.66
CA THR A 69 8.83 -0.53 29.48
C THR A 69 7.62 -0.92 28.66
N LEU A 70 7.33 -2.22 28.58
CA LEU A 70 6.14 -2.78 27.93
C LEU A 70 5.30 -3.55 28.96
N ALA A 71 4.06 -3.14 29.17
CA ALA A 71 3.17 -3.72 30.16
C ALA A 71 3.81 -3.88 31.56
N GLY A 72 4.62 -2.89 31.98
CA GLY A 72 5.34 -2.89 33.25
C GLY A 72 6.67 -3.68 33.27
N MET A 73 7.07 -4.33 32.17
CA MET A 73 8.31 -5.08 32.03
C MET A 73 9.39 -4.21 31.33
N ASP A 74 10.57 -4.03 31.94
CA ASP A 74 11.73 -3.41 31.29
C ASP A 74 12.26 -4.36 30.19
N THR A 75 12.33 -3.87 28.95
CA THR A 75 12.72 -4.68 27.78
C THR A 75 14.20 -5.09 27.80
N ARG A 76 15.04 -4.52 28.68
CA ARG A 76 16.43 -4.95 28.85
C ARG A 76 16.55 -6.13 29.82
N GLU A 77 15.61 -6.26 30.76
CA GLU A 77 15.60 -7.33 31.76
C GLU A 77 14.76 -8.54 31.28
N HIS A 78 13.76 -8.27 30.45
CA HIS A 78 12.85 -9.26 29.91
C HIS A 78 13.12 -9.45 28.41
N GLY A 79 13.46 -10.67 28.02
CA GLY A 79 13.74 -10.99 26.62
C GLY A 79 12.48 -11.11 25.76
N PRO A 80 12.63 -11.23 24.42
CA PRO A 80 11.53 -11.30 23.48
C PRO A 80 10.49 -12.40 23.77
N ALA A 81 10.93 -13.55 24.34
CA ALA A 81 10.03 -14.64 24.70
C ALA A 81 9.03 -14.26 25.80
N GLN A 82 9.48 -13.46 26.78
CA GLN A 82 8.62 -12.98 27.88
C GLN A 82 7.71 -11.85 27.38
N LEU A 83 8.27 -10.89 26.64
CA LEU A 83 7.54 -9.77 26.06
C LEU A 83 6.50 -10.22 25.03
N GLY A 84 6.79 -11.30 24.30
CA GLY A 84 5.84 -11.94 23.37
C GLY A 84 4.57 -12.49 24.04
N ALA A 85 4.53 -12.62 25.37
CA ALA A 85 3.31 -12.94 26.09
C ALA A 85 2.30 -11.78 26.09
N VAL A 86 2.77 -10.55 26.02
CA VAL A 86 1.95 -9.31 26.10
C VAL A 86 1.93 -8.52 24.80
N ALA A 87 2.84 -8.79 23.87
CA ALA A 87 2.86 -8.11 22.57
C ALA A 87 2.89 -9.09 21.40
N GLY A 88 2.09 -8.82 20.36
CA GLY A 88 2.23 -9.39 19.04
C GLY A 88 3.00 -8.45 18.13
N ALA A 89 3.93 -8.96 17.34
CA ALA A 89 4.73 -8.12 16.45
C ALA A 89 4.73 -8.64 15.01
N LEU A 90 4.60 -7.74 14.06
CA LEU A 90 4.80 -7.99 12.63
C LEU A 90 5.86 -7.03 12.11
N PHE A 91 6.89 -7.56 11.46
CA PHE A 91 7.97 -6.77 10.85
C PHE A 91 7.86 -6.75 9.33
N GLN A 92 8.66 -5.88 8.70
CA GLN A 92 8.60 -5.55 7.28
C GLN A 92 8.76 -6.76 6.33
N ASP A 93 9.54 -7.77 6.72
CA ASP A 93 9.78 -9.00 5.95
C ASP A 93 9.08 -10.20 6.62
N PRO A 94 7.79 -10.45 6.35
CA PRO A 94 7.01 -11.48 7.02
C PRO A 94 7.54 -12.90 6.77
N GLU A 95 8.19 -13.14 5.63
CA GLU A 95 8.79 -14.43 5.29
C GLU A 95 9.89 -14.86 6.30
N THR A 96 10.56 -13.89 6.95
CA THR A 96 11.57 -14.17 7.97
C THR A 96 10.97 -14.52 9.33
N GLN A 97 9.67 -14.30 9.52
CA GLN A 97 8.96 -14.58 10.75
C GLN A 97 8.23 -15.93 10.73
N LEU A 98 7.96 -16.48 9.54
CA LEU A 98 7.29 -17.78 9.39
C LEU A 98 8.29 -18.91 9.60
N VAL A 99 8.07 -19.73 10.64
CA VAL A 99 9.03 -20.75 11.07
C VAL A 99 8.51 -22.17 10.94
N THR A 100 7.20 -22.35 10.74
CA THR A 100 6.59 -23.69 10.62
C THR A 100 6.36 -24.10 9.15
N SER A 101 5.96 -25.34 8.93
CA SER A 101 5.73 -25.87 7.59
C SER A 101 4.34 -25.58 7.01
N SER A 102 3.35 -25.29 7.87
CA SER A 102 1.96 -25.05 7.44
C SER A 102 1.35 -23.82 8.11
N VAL A 103 0.38 -23.20 7.45
CA VAL A 103 -0.35 -22.04 7.99
C VAL A 103 -1.00 -22.37 9.34
N ARG A 104 -1.66 -23.51 9.44
CA ARG A 104 -2.31 -23.97 10.68
C ARG A 104 -1.32 -24.04 11.84
N SER A 105 -0.14 -24.63 11.61
CA SER A 105 0.91 -24.74 12.63
C SER A 105 1.48 -23.39 13.02
N GLU A 106 1.61 -22.48 12.05
CA GLU A 106 2.11 -21.12 12.29
C GLU A 106 1.18 -20.34 13.21
N LEU A 107 -0.13 -20.36 12.94
CA LEU A 107 -1.13 -19.71 13.78
C LEU A 107 -1.26 -20.38 15.17
N ALA A 108 -1.08 -21.71 15.26
CA ALA A 108 -1.15 -22.45 16.50
C ALA A 108 0.05 -22.18 17.43
N LEU A 109 1.24 -21.94 16.86
CA LEU A 109 2.50 -21.85 17.59
C LEU A 109 2.45 -20.91 18.81
N THR A 110 1.90 -19.71 18.63
CA THR A 110 1.76 -18.71 19.70
C THR A 110 0.86 -19.19 20.82
N LEU A 111 -0.24 -19.87 20.50
CA LEU A 111 -1.20 -20.38 21.47
C LEU A 111 -0.64 -21.60 22.24
N GLU A 112 0.02 -22.51 21.53
CA GLU A 112 0.67 -23.69 22.11
C GLU A 112 1.81 -23.29 23.05
N SER A 113 2.65 -22.32 22.64
CA SER A 113 3.74 -21.83 23.47
C SER A 113 3.27 -21.17 24.78
N ARG A 114 2.04 -20.68 24.81
CA ARG A 114 1.38 -20.14 26.00
C ARG A 114 0.62 -21.21 26.82
N GLY A 115 0.69 -22.47 26.44
CA GLY A 115 0.08 -23.59 27.16
C GLY A 115 -1.45 -23.68 27.05
N HIS A 116 -2.05 -23.14 25.98
CA HIS A 116 -3.49 -23.28 25.75
C HIS A 116 -3.86 -24.74 25.48
N THR A 117 -5.07 -25.15 25.89
CA THR A 117 -5.59 -26.48 25.59
C THR A 117 -5.80 -26.69 24.09
N PRO A 118 -5.71 -27.94 23.57
CA PRO A 118 -5.89 -28.19 22.14
C PRO A 118 -7.19 -27.63 21.54
N GLY A 119 -8.29 -27.67 22.31
CA GLY A 119 -9.56 -27.08 21.87
C GLY A 119 -9.53 -25.55 21.80
N ALA A 120 -8.80 -24.87 22.70
CA ALA A 120 -8.60 -23.42 22.67
C ALA A 120 -7.67 -23.02 21.50
N VAL A 121 -6.64 -23.81 21.23
CA VAL A 121 -5.75 -23.63 20.08
C VAL A 121 -6.54 -23.74 18.78
N ALA A 122 -7.29 -24.83 18.58
CA ALA A 122 -8.08 -25.03 17.37
C ALA A 122 -9.07 -23.86 17.12
N ARG A 123 -9.79 -23.44 18.18
CA ARG A 123 -10.70 -22.30 18.08
C ARG A 123 -9.97 -21.00 17.73
N GLY A 124 -8.85 -20.70 18.41
CA GLY A 124 -8.09 -19.48 18.16
C GLY A 124 -7.52 -19.40 16.74
N VAL A 125 -7.05 -20.54 16.20
CA VAL A 125 -6.59 -20.65 14.81
C VAL A 125 -7.72 -20.34 13.82
N GLU A 126 -8.90 -20.96 13.99
CA GLU A 126 -10.04 -20.72 13.09
C GLU A 126 -10.55 -19.28 13.19
N GLU A 127 -10.65 -18.70 14.39
CA GLU A 127 -11.09 -17.31 14.58
C GLU A 127 -10.18 -16.31 13.86
N VAL A 128 -8.86 -16.48 14.00
CA VAL A 128 -7.88 -15.58 13.35
C VAL A 128 -7.88 -15.81 11.84
N ALA A 129 -7.97 -17.06 11.39
CA ALA A 129 -8.01 -17.38 9.97
C ALA A 129 -9.22 -16.75 9.28
N LEU A 130 -10.40 -16.83 9.89
CA LEU A 130 -11.62 -16.17 9.41
C LEU A 130 -11.50 -14.64 9.42
N ALA A 131 -10.94 -14.06 10.49
CA ALA A 131 -10.81 -12.60 10.61
C ALA A 131 -9.91 -12.00 9.53
N LEU A 132 -8.92 -12.77 9.04
CA LEU A 132 -7.95 -12.35 8.03
C LEU A 132 -8.25 -12.91 6.63
N GLY A 133 -9.33 -13.70 6.47
CA GLY A 133 -9.68 -14.33 5.18
C GLY A 133 -8.62 -15.29 4.67
N ILE A 134 -8.00 -16.08 5.55
CA ILE A 134 -6.96 -17.06 5.24
C ILE A 134 -7.35 -18.50 5.63
N ASP A 135 -8.62 -18.72 5.93
CA ASP A 135 -9.18 -20.03 6.29
C ASP A 135 -8.94 -21.10 5.20
N ALA A 136 -9.07 -20.72 3.93
CA ALA A 136 -8.76 -21.60 2.80
C ALA A 136 -7.27 -21.96 2.66
N LEU A 137 -6.38 -21.30 3.40
CA LEU A 137 -4.93 -21.51 3.35
C LEU A 137 -4.41 -22.39 4.49
N LEU A 138 -5.22 -22.73 5.48
CA LEU A 138 -4.79 -23.37 6.73
C LEU A 138 -3.94 -24.64 6.52
N ASP A 139 -4.26 -25.44 5.52
CA ASP A 139 -3.57 -26.70 5.25
C ASP A 139 -2.45 -26.57 4.19
N ARG A 140 -2.19 -25.34 3.70
CA ARG A 140 -1.11 -25.08 2.74
C ARG A 140 0.24 -24.90 3.44
N SER A 141 1.30 -25.18 2.68
CA SER A 141 2.68 -24.87 3.10
C SER A 141 2.90 -23.34 3.10
N VAL A 142 3.57 -22.83 4.12
CA VAL A 142 3.93 -21.40 4.21
C VAL A 142 4.85 -20.94 3.08
N HIS A 143 5.64 -21.86 2.51
CA HIS A 143 6.56 -21.60 1.41
C HIS A 143 5.87 -21.51 0.03
N GLU A 144 4.61 -21.94 -0.08
CA GLU A 144 3.82 -21.87 -1.32
C GLU A 144 2.94 -20.61 -1.38
N LEU A 145 2.99 -19.80 -0.35
CA LEU A 145 2.16 -18.60 -0.23
C LEU A 145 2.75 -17.43 -1.03
N SER A 146 1.87 -16.63 -1.61
CA SER A 146 2.25 -15.32 -2.13
C SER A 146 2.64 -14.36 -0.98
N GLY A 147 3.42 -13.31 -1.27
CA GLY A 147 3.86 -12.36 -0.25
C GLY A 147 2.72 -11.73 0.56
N GLY A 148 1.58 -11.41 -0.09
CA GLY A 148 0.40 -10.91 0.63
C GLY A 148 -0.30 -11.96 1.49
N GLU A 149 -0.26 -13.25 1.11
CA GLU A 149 -0.74 -14.35 1.95
C GLU A 149 0.19 -14.58 3.13
N GLN A 150 1.51 -14.57 2.91
CA GLN A 150 2.52 -14.66 3.98
C GLN A 150 2.35 -13.53 5.00
N GLN A 151 2.13 -12.29 4.53
CA GLN A 151 1.90 -11.14 5.41
C GLN A 151 0.64 -11.32 6.27
N ARG A 152 -0.46 -11.81 5.70
CA ARG A 152 -1.68 -12.10 6.47
C ARG A 152 -1.48 -13.24 7.46
N VAL A 153 -0.71 -14.27 7.11
CA VAL A 153 -0.39 -15.37 8.02
C VAL A 153 0.50 -14.91 9.17
N ALA A 154 1.57 -14.15 8.91
CA ALA A 154 2.44 -13.60 9.94
C ALA A 154 1.69 -12.64 10.88
N LEU A 155 0.79 -11.81 10.32
CA LEU A 155 -0.11 -10.99 11.14
C LEU A 155 -1.05 -11.87 11.98
N GLY A 156 -1.61 -12.94 11.40
CA GLY A 156 -2.43 -13.90 12.12
C GLY A 156 -1.69 -14.52 13.30
N ALA A 157 -0.44 -14.93 13.13
CA ALA A 157 0.39 -15.45 14.20
C ALA A 157 0.62 -14.41 15.32
N ALA A 158 0.81 -13.13 14.96
CA ALA A 158 0.91 -12.04 15.93
C ALA A 158 -0.39 -11.78 16.71
N LEU A 159 -1.56 -11.99 16.07
CA LEU A 159 -2.88 -11.75 16.66
C LEU A 159 -3.46 -12.96 17.41
N ALA A 160 -3.03 -14.19 17.10
CA ALA A 160 -3.64 -15.43 17.59
C ALA A 160 -3.77 -15.49 19.11
N GLY A 161 -2.77 -14.98 19.85
CA GLY A 161 -2.79 -14.93 21.30
C GLY A 161 -3.61 -13.79 21.92
N ARG A 162 -4.30 -12.97 21.11
CA ARG A 162 -5.00 -11.75 21.54
C ARG A 162 -4.16 -10.89 22.49
N PRO A 163 -2.96 -10.46 22.07
CA PRO A 163 -2.10 -9.67 22.92
C PRO A 163 -2.72 -8.29 23.19
N PRO A 164 -2.51 -7.71 24.40
CA PRO A 164 -2.98 -6.35 24.70
C PRO A 164 -2.26 -5.28 23.90
N VAL A 165 -1.07 -5.57 23.34
CA VAL A 165 -0.30 -4.66 22.50
C VAL A 165 0.03 -5.32 21.18
N ILE A 166 -0.11 -4.56 20.07
CA ILE A 166 0.25 -5.00 18.73
C ILE A 166 1.23 -3.97 18.13
N LEU A 167 2.37 -4.47 17.68
CA LEU A 167 3.45 -3.68 17.07
C LEU A 167 3.55 -4.06 15.59
N LEU A 168 3.28 -3.12 14.69
CA LEU A 168 3.17 -3.39 13.27
C LEU A 168 4.13 -2.50 12.46
N ASP A 169 5.02 -3.12 11.70
CA ASP A 169 5.96 -2.46 10.80
C ASP A 169 5.54 -2.69 9.34
N GLU A 170 4.92 -1.68 8.74
CA GLU A 170 4.41 -1.66 7.37
C GLU A 170 3.48 -2.85 7.01
N PRO A 171 2.43 -3.12 7.81
CA PRO A 171 1.57 -4.30 7.60
C PRO A 171 0.78 -4.27 6.29
N THR A 172 0.72 -3.13 5.59
CA THR A 172 0.00 -3.03 4.30
C THR A 172 0.92 -3.05 3.08
N SER A 173 2.24 -3.17 3.26
CA SER A 173 3.24 -2.99 2.20
C SER A 173 3.14 -3.99 1.04
N GLN A 174 2.66 -5.23 1.30
CA GLN A 174 2.50 -6.30 0.32
C GLN A 174 1.05 -6.54 -0.10
N LEU A 175 0.12 -5.78 0.49
CA LEU A 175 -1.30 -5.93 0.24
C LEU A 175 -1.77 -5.00 -0.87
N ASP A 176 -2.68 -5.49 -1.70
CA ASP A 176 -3.38 -4.62 -2.65
C ASP A 176 -4.29 -3.62 -1.89
N PRO A 177 -4.82 -2.58 -2.57
CA PRO A 177 -5.60 -1.53 -1.89
C PRO A 177 -6.77 -2.06 -1.08
N VAL A 178 -7.48 -3.09 -1.58
CA VAL A 178 -8.64 -3.67 -0.91
C VAL A 178 -8.24 -4.37 0.37
N ALA A 179 -7.28 -5.30 0.26
CA ALA A 179 -6.79 -6.05 1.41
C ALA A 179 -6.12 -5.14 2.47
N GLY A 180 -5.46 -4.05 2.02
CA GLY A 180 -4.90 -3.04 2.94
C GLY A 180 -5.98 -2.29 3.72
N ASP A 181 -7.06 -1.86 3.05
CA ASP A 181 -8.18 -1.17 3.71
C ASP A 181 -8.96 -2.11 4.65
N GLU A 182 -9.15 -3.39 4.27
CA GLU A 182 -9.73 -4.43 5.14
C GLU A 182 -8.89 -4.64 6.40
N LEU A 183 -7.56 -4.68 6.26
CA LEU A 183 -6.66 -4.80 7.41
C LEU A 183 -6.77 -3.60 8.36
N ILE A 184 -6.72 -2.37 7.85
CA ILE A 184 -6.88 -1.18 8.70
C ILE A 184 -8.25 -1.18 9.38
N GLY A 185 -9.31 -1.60 8.68
CA GLY A 185 -10.64 -1.80 9.27
C GLY A 185 -10.65 -2.84 10.40
N LEU A 186 -9.91 -3.94 10.25
CA LEU A 186 -9.76 -4.96 11.30
C LEU A 186 -9.00 -4.39 12.51
N LEU A 187 -7.87 -3.71 12.29
CA LEU A 187 -7.09 -3.10 13.37
C LEU A 187 -7.92 -2.09 14.18
N ARG A 188 -8.72 -1.26 13.49
CA ARG A 188 -9.65 -0.34 14.13
C ARG A 188 -10.68 -1.07 15.00
N ARG A 189 -11.27 -2.18 14.52
CA ARG A 189 -12.21 -2.99 15.31
C ARG A 189 -11.54 -3.58 16.54
N LEU A 190 -10.33 -4.16 16.41
CA LEU A 190 -9.59 -4.71 17.54
C LEU A 190 -9.28 -3.62 18.58
N ASN A 191 -8.94 -2.43 18.14
CA ASN A 191 -8.72 -1.29 19.03
C ASN A 191 -10.01 -0.86 19.75
N GLN A 192 -11.12 -0.65 19.02
CA GLN A 192 -12.37 -0.11 19.57
C GLN A 192 -13.18 -1.13 20.40
N GLU A 193 -13.17 -2.41 20.02
CA GLU A 193 -14.01 -3.44 20.63
C GLU A 193 -13.28 -4.23 21.73
N TRP A 194 -11.95 -4.30 21.64
CA TRP A 194 -11.11 -5.11 22.54
C TRP A 194 -10.08 -4.28 23.31
N GLU A 195 -10.10 -2.95 23.16
CA GLU A 195 -9.14 -2.02 23.79
C GLU A 195 -7.67 -2.40 23.51
N THR A 196 -7.42 -3.05 22.36
CA THR A 196 -6.06 -3.44 21.96
C THR A 196 -5.26 -2.20 21.62
N THR A 197 -4.11 -2.03 22.29
CA THR A 197 -3.17 -0.95 21.98
C THR A 197 -2.41 -1.27 20.71
N ILE A 198 -2.33 -0.34 19.77
CA ILE A 198 -1.70 -0.57 18.48
C ILE A 198 -0.64 0.50 18.22
N LEU A 199 0.59 0.07 17.97
CA LEU A 199 1.65 0.93 17.46
C LEU A 199 1.95 0.53 16.01
N LEU A 200 1.56 1.38 15.07
CA LEU A 200 1.55 1.12 13.63
C LEU A 200 2.55 2.02 12.91
N ALA A 201 3.62 1.48 12.33
CA ALA A 201 4.47 2.19 11.39
C ALA A 201 3.97 1.98 9.95
N GLU A 202 3.70 3.07 9.24
CA GLU A 202 3.23 3.01 7.86
C GLU A 202 3.78 4.17 7.01
N HIS A 203 3.95 3.90 5.71
CA HIS A 203 4.32 4.90 4.72
C HIS A 203 3.09 5.51 4.01
N ARG A 204 2.01 4.74 3.88
CA ARG A 204 0.75 5.21 3.29
C ARG A 204 -0.16 5.81 4.35
N LEU A 205 0.23 7.00 4.83
CA LEU A 205 -0.44 7.68 5.95
C LEU A 205 -1.92 7.95 5.67
N GLU A 206 -2.29 8.18 4.41
CA GLU A 206 -3.68 8.44 3.97
C GLU A 206 -4.66 7.33 4.33
N ARG A 207 -4.19 6.10 4.58
CA ARG A 207 -5.03 4.98 5.01
C ARG A 207 -5.24 4.94 6.50
N CYS A 208 -4.24 5.39 7.26
CA CYS A 208 -4.15 5.16 8.69
C CYS A 208 -4.49 6.41 9.52
N LEU A 209 -4.26 7.61 8.97
CA LEU A 209 -4.42 8.85 9.71
C LEU A 209 -5.84 9.06 10.26
N ALA A 210 -6.86 8.69 9.47
CA ALA A 210 -8.26 8.87 9.87
C ALA A 210 -8.73 7.92 11.00
N VAL A 211 -7.94 6.87 11.30
CA VAL A 211 -8.24 5.90 12.36
C VAL A 211 -7.30 6.00 13.55
N ALA A 212 -6.19 6.73 13.42
CA ALA A 212 -5.23 6.95 14.49
C ALA A 212 -5.74 7.98 15.51
N ASP A 213 -5.52 7.68 16.78
CA ASP A 213 -5.77 8.63 17.88
C ASP A 213 -4.63 9.63 17.98
N ARG A 214 -3.41 9.18 17.69
CA ARG A 214 -2.17 9.94 17.85
C ARG A 214 -1.14 9.59 16.78
N VAL A 215 -0.32 10.57 16.43
CA VAL A 215 0.78 10.41 15.47
C VAL A 215 2.09 10.83 16.12
N ILE A 216 3.06 9.91 16.13
CA ILE A 216 4.43 10.15 16.57
C ILE A 216 5.30 10.19 15.31
N ALA A 217 5.84 11.35 14.97
CA ALA A 217 6.71 11.50 13.80
C ALA A 217 8.18 11.40 14.20
N MET A 218 8.87 10.47 13.53
CA MET A 218 10.30 10.23 13.70
C MET A 218 11.11 10.97 12.63
N ARG A 219 12.18 11.65 13.04
CA ARG A 219 13.14 12.27 12.14
C ARG A 219 14.58 12.03 12.64
N ARG A 220 15.38 11.30 11.86
CA ARG A 220 16.78 10.98 12.19
C ARG A 220 16.95 10.39 13.60
N GLY A 221 16.13 9.41 13.94
CA GLY A 221 16.19 8.72 15.23
C GLY A 221 15.57 9.45 16.42
N ARG A 222 15.01 10.65 16.23
CA ARG A 222 14.37 11.46 17.29
C ARG A 222 12.86 11.60 17.05
N VAL A 223 12.10 11.78 18.12
CA VAL A 223 10.70 12.23 18.03
C VAL A 223 10.69 13.70 17.65
N ALA A 224 10.14 14.01 16.48
CA ALA A 224 10.05 15.37 15.94
C ALA A 224 8.67 15.99 16.12
N HIS A 225 7.64 15.17 16.20
CA HIS A 225 6.26 15.59 16.52
C HIS A 225 5.55 14.47 17.26
N ASP A 226 4.65 14.86 18.17
CA ASP A 226 3.82 13.98 18.96
C ASP A 226 2.49 14.69 19.23
N GLY A 227 1.39 14.19 18.65
CA GLY A 227 0.09 14.83 18.76
C GLY A 227 -0.99 14.16 17.92
N ASP A 228 -2.17 14.78 17.86
CA ASP A 228 -3.28 14.30 17.05
C ASP A 228 -3.02 14.41 15.54
N PRO A 229 -3.79 13.69 14.69
CA PRO A 229 -3.59 13.70 13.24
C PRO A 229 -3.65 15.07 12.57
N ALA A 230 -4.45 16.01 13.06
CA ALA A 230 -4.59 17.34 12.46
C ALA A 230 -3.36 18.22 12.79
N SER A 231 -2.88 18.16 14.04
CA SER A 231 -1.63 18.81 14.46
C SER A 231 -0.42 18.27 13.71
N PHE A 232 -0.37 16.94 13.51
CA PHE A 232 0.65 16.29 12.70
C PHE A 232 0.67 16.83 11.26
N LEU A 233 -0.47 16.91 10.58
CA LEU A 233 -0.52 17.43 9.20
C LEU A 233 -0.07 18.89 9.13
N THR A 234 -0.41 19.70 10.13
CA THR A 234 0.04 21.09 10.22
C THR A 234 1.55 21.20 10.40
N TRP A 235 2.12 20.34 11.26
CA TRP A 235 3.57 20.21 11.45
C TRP A 235 4.23 19.71 10.17
N ALA A 236 3.71 18.64 9.56
CA ALA A 236 4.27 18.04 8.34
C ALA A 236 4.32 19.05 7.19
N ALA A 237 3.30 19.90 7.03
CA ALA A 237 3.27 20.91 5.99
C ALA A 237 4.44 21.91 6.08
N ARG A 238 4.95 22.17 7.30
CA ARG A 238 6.03 23.14 7.54
C ARG A 238 7.41 22.49 7.61
N GLU A 239 7.52 21.39 8.34
CA GLU A 239 8.79 20.80 8.75
C GLU A 239 9.19 19.55 7.92
N SER A 240 8.22 18.85 7.33
CA SER A 240 8.45 17.60 6.60
C SER A 240 7.40 17.36 5.51
N PRO A 241 7.39 18.17 4.43
CA PRO A 241 6.34 18.11 3.39
C PRO A 241 6.17 16.74 2.73
N ALA A 242 7.21 15.91 2.74
CA ALA A 242 7.16 14.53 2.24
C ALA A 242 6.22 13.62 3.05
N LEU A 243 5.88 13.98 4.29
CA LEU A 243 4.95 13.24 5.14
C LEU A 243 3.48 13.70 5.02
N GLN A 244 3.19 14.74 4.23
CA GLN A 244 1.81 15.12 3.97
C GLN A 244 1.07 14.01 3.19
N THR A 245 -0.21 13.78 3.50
CA THR A 245 -1.09 13.00 2.62
C THR A 245 -1.35 13.76 1.32
N PRO A 246 -1.73 13.11 0.20
CA PRO A 246 -2.10 13.83 -1.02
C PRO A 246 -3.20 14.86 -0.81
N GLY A 247 -4.21 14.53 0.03
CA GLY A 247 -5.27 15.47 0.38
C GLY A 247 -4.78 16.69 1.16
N ALA A 248 -3.92 16.49 2.16
CA ALA A 248 -3.33 17.61 2.90
C ALA A 248 -2.43 18.48 2.00
N LYS A 249 -1.66 17.85 1.11
CA LYS A 249 -0.81 18.56 0.13
C LYS A 249 -1.65 19.37 -0.86
N LEU A 250 -2.77 18.80 -1.36
CA LEU A 250 -3.73 19.51 -2.20
C LEU A 250 -4.21 20.82 -1.52
N PHE A 251 -4.63 20.72 -0.25
CA PHE A 251 -5.11 21.89 0.51
C PHE A 251 -3.99 22.88 0.78
N THR A 252 -2.78 22.43 1.11
CA THR A 252 -1.61 23.30 1.29
C THR A 252 -1.31 24.09 0.03
N LEU A 253 -1.29 23.42 -1.14
CA LEU A 253 -1.02 24.06 -2.44
C LEU A 253 -2.13 25.02 -2.85
N ALA A 254 -3.39 24.73 -2.50
CA ALA A 254 -4.52 25.61 -2.73
C ALA A 254 -4.67 26.73 -1.67
N GLY A 255 -3.75 26.83 -0.71
CA GLY A 255 -3.79 27.84 0.37
C GLY A 255 -4.96 27.68 1.31
N MET A 256 -5.50 26.48 1.47
CA MET A 256 -6.70 26.19 2.26
C MET A 256 -6.39 25.55 3.61
N HIS A 257 -7.13 25.95 4.63
CA HIS A 257 -7.08 25.43 6.00
C HIS A 257 -8.49 25.17 6.54
N PRO A 258 -8.69 24.24 7.51
CA PRO A 258 -7.71 23.31 8.06
C PRO A 258 -7.29 22.24 7.05
N LEU A 259 -6.14 21.56 7.29
CA LEU A 259 -5.70 20.44 6.45
C LEU A 259 -6.54 19.20 6.78
N PRO A 260 -7.08 18.51 5.76
CA PRO A 260 -7.98 17.38 5.99
C PRO A 260 -7.18 16.12 6.37
N VAL A 261 -7.67 15.38 7.35
CA VAL A 261 -7.12 14.09 7.78
C VAL A 261 -7.48 12.96 6.80
N GLY A 262 -8.56 13.14 6.00
CA GLY A 262 -8.98 12.15 5.01
C GLY A 262 -10.01 12.67 4.01
N VAL A 263 -10.34 11.85 3.02
CA VAL A 263 -11.21 12.22 1.88
C VAL A 263 -12.56 12.79 2.31
N ARG A 264 -13.23 12.17 3.29
CA ARG A 264 -14.55 12.64 3.78
C ARG A 264 -14.50 14.07 4.29
N GLN A 265 -13.48 14.38 5.11
CA GLN A 265 -13.29 15.72 5.67
C GLN A 265 -12.94 16.71 4.56
N ALA A 266 -12.03 16.34 3.65
CA ALA A 266 -11.67 17.18 2.50
C ALA A 266 -12.88 17.56 1.65
N ARG A 267 -13.72 16.57 1.29
CA ARG A 267 -14.97 16.83 0.54
C ARG A 267 -15.95 17.71 1.31
N GLY A 268 -16.06 17.55 2.63
CA GLY A 268 -16.86 18.43 3.48
C GLY A 268 -16.37 19.87 3.40
N LEU A 269 -15.08 20.11 3.62
CA LEU A 269 -14.46 21.43 3.57
C LEU A 269 -14.59 22.10 2.20
N LEU A 270 -14.51 21.35 1.10
CA LEU A 270 -14.73 21.88 -0.26
C LEU A 270 -16.19 22.23 -0.50
N ARG A 271 -17.13 21.38 -0.04
CA ARG A 271 -18.58 21.62 -0.16
C ARG A 271 -18.99 22.88 0.57
N ASP A 272 -18.53 23.06 1.83
CA ASP A 272 -18.86 24.22 2.67
C ASP A 272 -18.36 25.54 2.05
N ARG A 273 -17.37 25.45 1.16
CA ARG A 273 -16.83 26.61 0.41
C ARG A 273 -17.40 26.76 -1.00
N GLY A 274 -18.31 25.89 -1.41
CA GLY A 274 -18.83 25.88 -2.78
C GLY A 274 -17.77 25.55 -3.85
N LEU A 275 -16.69 24.87 -3.45
CA LEU A 275 -15.56 24.52 -4.32
C LEU A 275 -15.55 23.04 -4.72
N LEU A 276 -16.55 22.25 -4.29
CA LEU A 276 -16.65 20.87 -4.75
C LEU A 276 -17.10 20.91 -6.22
N PRO A 277 -16.26 20.49 -7.17
CA PRO A 277 -16.66 20.45 -8.57
C PRO A 277 -17.90 19.56 -8.71
N GLU A 278 -18.87 19.99 -9.49
CA GLU A 278 -19.95 19.12 -9.94
C GLU A 278 -19.32 18.08 -10.85
N GLY A 279 -18.99 16.93 -10.28
CA GLY A 279 -18.56 15.78 -11.06
C GLY A 279 -19.81 15.20 -11.71
N ASP A 280 -19.79 15.05 -13.01
CA ASP A 280 -20.71 14.16 -13.72
C ASP A 280 -20.44 12.72 -13.21
N ALA A 281 -21.08 12.39 -12.11
CA ALA A 281 -20.96 11.08 -11.46
C ALA A 281 -21.56 9.93 -12.32
N ASP A 282 -22.05 10.24 -13.52
CA ASP A 282 -22.81 9.33 -14.37
C ASP A 282 -22.19 9.04 -15.75
N GLU A 283 -21.07 9.66 -16.11
CA GLU A 283 -20.29 9.16 -17.23
C GLU A 283 -19.23 8.17 -16.75
N SER A 284 -19.70 6.99 -16.39
CA SER A 284 -18.86 5.79 -16.43
C SER A 284 -18.34 5.67 -17.87
N PRO A 285 -17.04 5.78 -18.13
CA PRO A 285 -16.52 5.46 -19.45
C PRO A 285 -16.52 3.94 -19.61
N ALA A 286 -17.69 3.39 -19.84
CA ALA A 286 -17.83 2.07 -20.45
C ALA A 286 -17.44 2.18 -21.93
N SER A 287 -16.25 2.68 -22.20
CA SER A 287 -15.64 2.50 -23.50
C SER A 287 -15.06 1.10 -23.56
N ALA A 288 -15.86 0.19 -24.10
CA ALA A 288 -15.31 -1.04 -24.66
C ALA A 288 -14.02 -0.71 -25.46
N PRO A 289 -13.02 -1.60 -25.47
CA PRO A 289 -11.75 -1.36 -26.14
C PRO A 289 -12.01 -0.95 -27.59
N THR A 290 -11.95 0.33 -27.88
CA THR A 290 -12.10 0.86 -29.23
C THR A 290 -10.91 0.36 -30.03
N ARG A 291 -11.12 -0.65 -30.87
CA ARG A 291 -10.22 -0.98 -31.97
C ARG A 291 -10.05 0.30 -32.81
N ARG A 292 -8.99 1.05 -32.52
CA ARG A 292 -8.58 2.17 -33.38
C ARG A 292 -8.19 1.60 -34.74
N THR A 293 -9.14 1.59 -35.67
CA THR A 293 -8.86 1.50 -37.10
C THR A 293 -8.22 2.80 -37.55
N GLY A 294 -6.92 2.97 -37.24
CA GLY A 294 -6.15 4.15 -37.60
C GLY A 294 -5.45 3.96 -38.93
N ARG A 295 -5.66 4.91 -39.78
CA ARG A 295 -5.02 5.25 -41.06
C ARG A 295 -3.53 4.89 -41.06
N ARG A 296 -3.08 4.16 -42.11
CA ARG A 296 -1.70 3.77 -42.40
C ARG A 296 -0.79 5.00 -42.52
N SER A 297 -0.18 5.39 -41.43
CA SER A 297 1.06 6.13 -41.35
C SER A 297 2.15 5.11 -41.02
N SER A 298 3.36 5.25 -41.51
CA SER A 298 4.50 4.36 -41.25
C SER A 298 4.60 4.09 -39.75
N LYS A 299 4.25 2.87 -39.31
CA LYS A 299 4.17 2.50 -37.88
C LYS A 299 5.57 2.55 -37.30
N PRO A 300 5.85 3.32 -36.23
CA PRO A 300 7.01 3.04 -35.41
C PRO A 300 6.88 1.57 -34.95
N THR A 301 7.96 0.82 -35.08
CA THR A 301 8.01 -0.57 -34.64
C THR A 301 7.76 -0.58 -33.12
N ALA A 302 6.73 -1.27 -32.66
CA ALA A 302 6.43 -1.37 -31.22
C ALA A 302 7.65 -1.91 -30.46
N ALA A 303 7.90 -1.37 -29.28
CA ALA A 303 8.99 -1.86 -28.42
C ALA A 303 8.69 -3.26 -27.89
N LEU A 304 7.43 -3.54 -27.58
CA LEU A 304 6.92 -4.85 -27.16
C LEU A 304 5.50 -5.05 -27.69
N MET A 305 5.21 -6.23 -28.20
CA MET A 305 3.89 -6.62 -28.66
C MET A 305 3.56 -8.04 -28.23
N LEU A 306 2.48 -8.20 -27.47
CA LEU A 306 1.88 -9.47 -27.12
C LEU A 306 0.59 -9.65 -27.93
N ARG A 307 0.38 -10.83 -28.49
CA ARG A 307 -0.83 -11.15 -29.29
C ARG A 307 -1.43 -12.46 -28.85
N GLY A 308 -2.63 -12.39 -28.28
CA GLY A 308 -3.39 -13.55 -27.82
C GLY A 308 -2.60 -14.44 -26.86
N VAL A 309 -1.85 -13.85 -25.92
CA VAL A 309 -0.96 -14.60 -25.01
C VAL A 309 -1.76 -15.32 -23.95
N TRP A 310 -1.55 -16.64 -23.87
CA TRP A 310 -2.06 -17.51 -22.81
C TRP A 310 -0.91 -18.08 -21.99
N HIS A 311 -1.17 -18.25 -20.70
CA HIS A 311 -0.32 -19.02 -19.80
C HIS A 311 -1.18 -19.91 -18.93
N GLU A 312 -1.06 -21.21 -19.14
CA GLU A 312 -1.78 -22.25 -18.41
C GLU A 312 -0.77 -23.01 -17.54
N LEU A 313 -1.08 -23.17 -16.25
CA LEU A 313 -0.27 -24.03 -15.40
C LEU A 313 -0.51 -25.49 -15.79
N ARG A 314 0.54 -26.32 -15.68
CA ARG A 314 0.40 -27.75 -15.89
C ARG A 314 -0.55 -28.30 -14.82
N ASP A 315 -1.66 -28.89 -15.26
CA ASP A 315 -2.74 -29.40 -14.40
C ASP A 315 -3.39 -28.35 -13.48
N GLY A 316 -3.33 -27.07 -13.86
CA GLY A 316 -3.85 -25.94 -13.09
C GLY A 316 -4.63 -24.91 -13.91
N PRO A 317 -5.05 -23.81 -13.28
CA PRO A 317 -5.82 -22.77 -13.95
C PRO A 317 -4.96 -21.98 -14.96
N ALA A 318 -5.65 -21.37 -15.95
CA ALA A 318 -5.04 -20.38 -16.83
C ALA A 318 -4.82 -19.06 -16.08
N ILE A 319 -3.55 -18.62 -16.02
CA ILE A 319 -3.15 -17.35 -15.38
C ILE A 319 -3.28 -16.18 -16.34
N LEU A 320 -2.92 -16.35 -17.62
CA LEU A 320 -3.16 -15.37 -18.68
C LEU A 320 -4.10 -15.97 -19.71
N ARG A 321 -5.07 -15.18 -20.20
CA ARG A 321 -6.19 -15.66 -20.99
C ARG A 321 -6.41 -14.84 -22.26
N GLY A 322 -5.55 -15.03 -23.27
CA GLY A 322 -5.66 -14.38 -24.58
C GLY A 322 -5.36 -12.88 -24.53
N LEU A 323 -4.29 -12.50 -23.85
CA LEU A 323 -3.91 -11.13 -23.59
C LEU A 323 -3.24 -10.49 -24.81
N ASP A 324 -3.76 -9.33 -25.21
CA ASP A 324 -3.16 -8.45 -26.22
C ASP A 324 -2.61 -7.20 -25.54
N LEU A 325 -1.36 -6.83 -25.86
CA LEU A 325 -0.70 -5.65 -25.34
C LEU A 325 0.27 -5.10 -26.38
N THR A 326 0.29 -3.80 -26.58
CA THR A 326 1.31 -3.11 -27.37
C THR A 326 1.91 -1.98 -26.56
N LEU A 327 3.24 -1.96 -26.48
CA LEU A 327 4.01 -0.92 -25.81
C LEU A 327 4.89 -0.22 -26.85
N ASN A 328 4.79 1.10 -26.94
CA ASN A 328 5.54 1.89 -27.90
C ASN A 328 6.84 2.46 -27.29
N PRO A 329 7.87 2.75 -28.09
CA PRO A 329 9.04 3.47 -27.61
C PRO A 329 8.65 4.79 -26.97
N GLY A 330 9.26 5.14 -25.83
CA GLY A 330 8.97 6.38 -25.10
C GLY A 330 7.65 6.39 -24.32
N GLU A 331 6.94 5.27 -24.26
CA GLU A 331 5.69 5.14 -23.52
C GLU A 331 5.94 4.60 -22.12
N THR A 332 5.32 5.20 -21.10
CA THR A 332 5.25 4.64 -19.74
C THR A 332 3.85 4.15 -19.45
N VAL A 333 3.71 2.87 -19.16
CA VAL A 333 2.45 2.18 -18.89
C VAL A 333 2.42 1.65 -17.48
N ALA A 334 1.37 1.96 -16.71
CA ALA A 334 1.07 1.31 -15.45
C ALA A 334 0.19 0.07 -15.69
N LEU A 335 0.68 -1.10 -15.31
CA LEU A 335 -0.07 -2.34 -15.30
C LEU A 335 -0.64 -2.56 -13.90
N MET A 336 -1.93 -2.35 -13.75
CA MET A 336 -2.64 -2.39 -12.46
C MET A 336 -3.56 -3.60 -12.37
N GLY A 337 -3.93 -3.97 -11.16
CA GLY A 337 -4.82 -5.10 -10.88
C GLY A 337 -4.55 -5.68 -9.50
N ARG A 338 -5.49 -6.49 -9.01
CA ARG A 338 -5.36 -7.17 -7.71
C ARG A 338 -4.17 -8.14 -7.69
N ASN A 339 -3.77 -8.53 -6.48
CA ASN A 339 -2.81 -9.64 -6.34
C ASN A 339 -3.38 -10.90 -6.99
N GLY A 340 -2.52 -11.66 -7.69
CA GLY A 340 -2.94 -12.83 -8.47
C GLY A 340 -3.55 -12.55 -9.85
N ALA A 341 -3.74 -11.30 -10.27
CA ALA A 341 -4.32 -10.97 -11.59
C ALA A 341 -3.45 -11.38 -12.80
N GLY A 342 -2.18 -11.77 -12.57
CA GLY A 342 -1.26 -12.22 -13.62
C GLY A 342 -0.20 -11.17 -14.03
N LYS A 343 -0.06 -10.04 -13.30
CA LYS A 343 0.88 -8.96 -13.62
C LYS A 343 2.34 -9.46 -13.73
N SER A 344 2.86 -10.10 -12.70
CA SER A 344 4.22 -10.65 -12.66
C SER A 344 4.46 -11.71 -13.73
N THR A 345 3.45 -12.55 -13.99
CA THR A 345 3.50 -13.55 -15.05
C THR A 345 3.62 -12.90 -16.42
N LEU A 346 2.86 -11.85 -16.68
CA LEU A 346 2.92 -11.07 -17.92
C LEU A 346 4.31 -10.45 -18.11
N LEU A 347 4.89 -9.83 -17.06
CA LEU A 347 6.22 -9.24 -17.15
C LEU A 347 7.31 -10.29 -17.40
N ARG A 348 7.22 -11.48 -16.79
CA ARG A 348 8.14 -12.61 -17.06
C ARG A 348 8.05 -13.10 -18.50
N HIS A 349 6.85 -13.12 -19.09
CA HIS A 349 6.66 -13.41 -20.51
C HIS A 349 7.28 -12.33 -21.39
N ALA A 350 7.07 -11.05 -21.08
CA ALA A 350 7.68 -9.93 -21.78
C ALA A 350 9.22 -10.02 -21.76
N ALA A 351 9.81 -10.38 -20.63
CA ALA A 351 11.25 -10.58 -20.49
C ALA A 351 11.75 -11.84 -21.24
N GLY A 352 10.87 -12.80 -21.53
CA GLY A 352 11.22 -14.08 -22.15
C GLY A 352 11.68 -15.13 -21.16
N LEU A 353 11.41 -14.94 -19.88
CA LEU A 353 11.68 -15.92 -18.81
C LEU A 353 10.65 -17.06 -18.82
N LEU A 354 9.48 -16.81 -19.41
CA LEU A 354 8.41 -17.80 -19.60
C LEU A 354 8.00 -17.82 -21.07
N ALA A 355 7.72 -19.02 -21.60
CA ALA A 355 7.13 -19.19 -22.92
C ALA A 355 5.60 -19.23 -22.80
N PRO A 356 4.85 -18.54 -23.66
CA PRO A 356 3.39 -18.61 -23.64
C PRO A 356 2.90 -19.99 -24.11
N THR A 357 1.80 -20.48 -23.52
CA THR A 357 1.16 -21.73 -23.97
C THR A 357 0.48 -21.56 -25.34
N ARG A 358 -0.01 -20.34 -25.61
CA ARG A 358 -0.56 -19.92 -26.91
C ARG A 358 -0.28 -18.43 -27.13
N GLY A 359 -0.34 -18.00 -28.39
CA GLY A 359 -0.08 -16.63 -28.78
C GLY A 359 1.40 -16.40 -29.11
N ARG A 360 1.79 -15.13 -29.24
CA ARG A 360 3.17 -14.75 -29.59
C ARG A 360 3.56 -13.42 -28.97
N ILE A 361 4.87 -13.27 -28.79
CA ILE A 361 5.50 -12.07 -28.22
C ILE A 361 6.57 -11.60 -29.19
N GLU A 362 6.48 -10.34 -29.60
CA GLU A 362 7.44 -9.68 -30.47
C GLU A 362 8.07 -8.53 -29.69
N LYS A 363 9.39 -8.36 -29.78
CA LYS A 363 10.17 -7.31 -29.09
C LYS A 363 11.21 -6.73 -30.03
N SER A 364 11.41 -5.41 -29.94
CA SER A 364 12.37 -4.67 -30.77
C SER A 364 13.81 -4.77 -30.26
N GLY A 365 14.01 -5.19 -29.01
CA GLY A 365 15.32 -5.31 -28.37
C GLY A 365 15.24 -5.99 -27.01
N ARG A 366 16.28 -5.81 -26.18
CA ARG A 366 16.36 -6.39 -24.83
C ARG A 366 15.25 -5.84 -23.94
N VAL A 367 14.59 -6.71 -23.18
CA VAL A 367 13.67 -6.35 -22.11
C VAL A 367 14.39 -6.58 -20.77
N ALA A 368 14.63 -5.52 -20.03
CA ALA A 368 15.13 -5.61 -18.66
C ALA A 368 13.94 -5.76 -17.70
N LEU A 369 13.96 -6.75 -16.84
CA LEU A 369 12.93 -6.99 -15.84
C LEU A 369 13.53 -6.78 -14.46
N LEU A 370 12.87 -5.96 -13.64
CA LEU A 370 13.12 -5.86 -12.21
C LEU A 370 11.99 -6.60 -11.48
N LEU A 371 12.34 -7.66 -10.77
CA LEU A 371 11.43 -8.48 -9.98
C LEU A 371 11.07 -7.79 -8.66
N GLN A 372 10.02 -8.28 -8.02
CA GLN A 372 9.47 -7.74 -6.78
C GLN A 372 10.48 -7.75 -5.62
N ASN A 373 11.33 -8.78 -5.52
CA ASN A 373 12.37 -8.86 -4.51
C ASN A 373 13.73 -8.45 -5.12
N PRO A 374 14.28 -7.27 -4.77
CA PRO A 374 15.58 -6.83 -5.27
C PRO A 374 16.74 -7.73 -4.84
N GLY A 375 16.59 -8.44 -3.71
CA GLY A 375 17.60 -9.37 -3.20
C GLY A 375 17.93 -10.53 -4.14
N ASP A 376 17.02 -10.87 -5.08
CA ASP A 376 17.22 -11.94 -6.06
C ASP A 376 18.33 -11.63 -7.08
N TYR A 377 18.79 -10.37 -7.12
CA TYR A 377 19.85 -9.92 -8.04
C TYR A 377 21.23 -9.85 -7.39
N PHE A 378 21.33 -9.94 -6.05
CA PHE A 378 22.58 -9.76 -5.35
C PHE A 378 23.34 -11.07 -5.21
N VAL A 379 24.47 -11.17 -5.92
CA VAL A 379 25.32 -12.37 -5.95
C VAL A 379 26.67 -12.14 -5.31
N HIS A 380 27.10 -10.88 -5.12
CA HIS A 380 28.39 -10.51 -4.58
C HIS A 380 28.31 -9.99 -3.14
N GLU A 381 29.47 -9.87 -2.49
CA GLU A 381 29.58 -9.36 -1.13
C GLU A 381 29.66 -7.82 -1.06
N HIS A 382 30.07 -7.18 -2.17
CA HIS A 382 30.22 -5.73 -2.26
C HIS A 382 29.36 -5.15 -3.39
N VAL A 383 28.77 -3.99 -3.14
CA VAL A 383 27.94 -3.24 -4.10
C VAL A 383 28.71 -2.94 -5.39
N ALA A 384 30.01 -2.62 -5.28
CA ALA A 384 30.86 -2.34 -6.43
C ALA A 384 31.05 -3.53 -7.40
N GLU A 385 30.84 -4.76 -6.93
CA GLU A 385 31.00 -5.97 -7.71
C GLU A 385 29.71 -6.34 -8.47
N GLU A 386 28.57 -5.79 -8.06
CA GLU A 386 27.25 -6.09 -8.65
C GLU A 386 27.04 -5.39 -9.99
N THR A 387 27.63 -4.21 -10.21
CA THR A 387 27.48 -3.45 -11.45
C THR A 387 28.62 -2.44 -11.63
N SER A 388 28.67 -1.76 -12.78
CA SER A 388 29.69 -0.74 -13.07
C SER A 388 29.56 0.50 -12.18
N ILE A 389 30.68 1.19 -11.94
CA ILE A 389 30.69 2.43 -11.16
C ILE A 389 29.78 3.50 -11.77
N ASP A 390 29.77 3.64 -13.10
CA ASP A 390 28.89 4.57 -13.80
C ASP A 390 27.41 4.28 -13.55
N ALA A 391 27.05 2.99 -13.41
CA ALA A 391 25.67 2.59 -13.10
C ALA A 391 25.32 2.88 -11.62
N LEU A 392 26.30 2.80 -10.71
CA LEU A 392 26.14 3.19 -9.30
C LEU A 392 25.96 4.70 -9.16
N GLU A 393 26.78 5.48 -9.84
CA GLU A 393 26.67 6.95 -9.89
C GLU A 393 25.28 7.39 -10.42
N ALA A 394 24.78 6.71 -11.48
CA ALA A 394 23.47 7.02 -12.07
C ALA A 394 22.29 6.81 -11.10
N VAL A 395 22.48 6.06 -10.03
CA VAL A 395 21.48 5.77 -8.99
C VAL A 395 21.87 6.31 -7.60
N GLY A 396 23.00 7.05 -7.49
CA GLY A 396 23.47 7.68 -6.24
C GLY A 396 23.86 6.66 -5.17
N LEU A 397 24.62 5.63 -5.55
CA LEU A 397 25.12 4.58 -4.66
C LEU A 397 26.64 4.42 -4.69
N GLU A 398 27.37 5.35 -5.31
CA GLU A 398 28.83 5.34 -5.41
C GLU A 398 29.53 5.31 -4.04
N ASP A 399 29.01 6.05 -3.06
CA ASP A 399 29.55 6.10 -1.69
C ASP A 399 29.32 4.79 -0.90
N MET A 400 28.51 3.89 -1.44
CA MET A 400 28.18 2.60 -0.80
C MET A 400 28.89 1.41 -1.45
N ALA A 401 29.84 1.65 -2.34
CA ALA A 401 30.54 0.65 -3.14
C ALA A 401 31.13 -0.52 -2.33
N GLU A 402 31.68 -0.23 -1.14
CA GLU A 402 32.30 -1.20 -0.24
C GLU A 402 31.31 -1.90 0.71
N ARG A 403 30.02 -1.51 0.71
CA ARG A 403 29.03 -2.11 1.60
C ARG A 403 28.52 -3.45 1.05
N ASN A 404 28.03 -4.31 1.95
CA ASN A 404 27.31 -5.49 1.54
C ASN A 404 25.91 -5.08 1.01
N PRO A 405 25.48 -5.57 -0.17
CA PRO A 405 24.16 -5.27 -0.72
C PRO A 405 22.98 -5.57 0.22
N ARG A 406 23.17 -6.56 1.11
CA ARG A 406 22.13 -6.97 2.08
C ARG A 406 21.98 -5.98 3.24
N ASP A 407 23.01 -5.16 3.51
CA ASP A 407 23.00 -4.14 4.56
C ASP A 407 22.38 -2.81 4.08
N LEU A 408 22.05 -2.70 2.81
CA LEU A 408 21.38 -1.54 2.24
C LEU A 408 19.93 -1.45 2.71
N SER A 409 19.42 -0.23 2.82
CA SER A 409 17.98 0.02 3.04
C SER A 409 17.13 -0.51 1.87
N GLY A 410 15.83 -0.70 2.07
CA GLY A 410 14.93 -1.19 1.03
C GLY A 410 14.99 -0.35 -0.27
N GLY A 411 15.01 0.98 -0.14
CA GLY A 411 15.14 1.89 -1.28
C GLY A 411 16.49 1.82 -1.98
N GLU A 412 17.59 1.68 -1.23
CA GLU A 412 18.94 1.51 -1.79
C GLU A 412 19.07 0.17 -2.51
N ARG A 413 18.56 -0.92 -1.92
CA ARG A 413 18.48 -2.24 -2.58
C ARG A 413 17.74 -2.17 -3.90
N GLN A 414 16.62 -1.44 -3.95
CA GLN A 414 15.83 -1.28 -5.17
C GLN A 414 16.59 -0.49 -6.24
N ARG A 415 17.30 0.59 -5.87
CA ARG A 415 18.15 1.36 -6.79
C ARG A 415 19.31 0.53 -7.33
N LEU A 416 19.96 -0.26 -6.47
CA LEU A 416 21.03 -1.17 -6.89
C LEU A 416 20.52 -2.21 -7.89
N ALA A 417 19.41 -2.88 -7.58
CA ALA A 417 18.80 -3.84 -8.49
C ALA A 417 18.40 -3.21 -9.84
N LEU A 418 17.88 -1.97 -9.82
CA LEU A 418 17.60 -1.21 -11.04
C LEU A 418 18.90 -0.93 -11.85
N ALA A 419 19.98 -0.56 -11.19
CA ALA A 419 21.29 -0.36 -11.84
C ALA A 419 21.79 -1.66 -12.49
N ILE A 420 21.70 -2.79 -11.79
CA ILE A 420 22.08 -4.12 -12.31
C ILE A 420 21.28 -4.47 -13.56
N VAL A 421 19.94 -4.40 -13.52
CA VAL A 421 19.10 -4.84 -14.65
C VAL A 421 19.16 -3.89 -15.85
N THR A 422 19.46 -2.61 -15.63
CA THR A 422 19.63 -1.63 -16.71
C THR A 422 21.06 -1.55 -17.24
N GLY A 423 22.02 -2.06 -16.50
CA GLY A 423 23.43 -2.15 -16.93
C GLY A 423 23.64 -3.05 -18.14
N GLY A 424 24.88 -3.06 -18.63
CA GLY A 424 25.30 -3.86 -19.80
C GLY A 424 25.63 -2.99 -21.02
N SER A 425 26.18 -3.61 -22.08
CA SER A 425 26.70 -2.93 -23.29
C SER A 425 25.62 -2.27 -24.13
N GLU A 426 24.37 -2.76 -24.05
CA GLU A 426 23.23 -2.21 -24.80
C GLU A 426 22.10 -1.81 -23.85
N PRO A 427 21.59 -0.55 -23.95
CA PRO A 427 20.46 -0.15 -23.17
C PRO A 427 19.21 -1.00 -23.53
N PRO A 428 18.39 -1.40 -22.55
CA PRO A 428 17.19 -2.16 -22.85
C PRO A 428 16.16 -1.29 -23.60
N ALA A 429 15.53 -1.88 -24.63
CA ALA A 429 14.43 -1.25 -25.36
C ALA A 429 13.17 -1.11 -24.48
N VAL A 430 13.00 -2.05 -23.56
CA VAL A 430 11.88 -2.06 -22.60
C VAL A 430 12.42 -2.27 -21.19
N LEU A 431 11.97 -1.44 -20.28
CA LEU A 431 12.17 -1.60 -18.84
C LEU A 431 10.84 -2.06 -18.21
N ALA A 432 10.83 -3.27 -17.68
CA ALA A 432 9.70 -3.87 -16.98
C ALA A 432 10.00 -3.91 -15.47
N LEU A 433 9.07 -3.40 -14.65
CA LEU A 433 9.25 -3.29 -13.21
C LEU A 433 8.05 -3.97 -12.51
N ASP A 434 8.33 -4.88 -11.59
CA ASP A 434 7.31 -5.59 -10.82
C ASP A 434 7.28 -5.08 -9.39
N GLU A 435 6.25 -4.31 -9.03
CA GLU A 435 6.04 -3.67 -7.71
C GLU A 435 7.28 -2.92 -7.19
N PRO A 436 7.86 -1.99 -7.97
CA PRO A 436 9.16 -1.39 -7.65
C PRO A 436 9.13 -0.44 -6.45
N THR A 437 7.96 -0.11 -5.93
CA THR A 437 7.77 0.87 -4.84
C THR A 437 7.63 0.26 -3.45
N ARG A 438 7.81 -1.05 -3.33
CA ARG A 438 7.68 -1.77 -2.05
C ARG A 438 8.72 -1.26 -1.04
N GLY A 439 8.26 -0.90 0.16
CA GLY A 439 9.13 -0.38 1.24
C GLY A 439 9.77 0.98 0.95
N MET A 440 9.31 1.69 -0.09
CA MET A 440 9.74 3.05 -0.38
C MET A 440 8.84 4.08 0.27
N ASP A 441 9.43 5.11 0.84
CA ASP A 441 8.72 6.32 1.23
C ASP A 441 8.33 7.18 0.02
N ARG A 442 7.56 8.24 0.27
CA ARG A 442 7.06 9.11 -0.81
C ARG A 442 8.17 9.83 -1.58
N GLU A 443 9.24 10.22 -0.91
CA GLU A 443 10.36 10.91 -1.55
C GLU A 443 11.08 10.00 -2.53
N SER A 444 11.41 8.79 -2.09
CA SER A 444 12.01 7.74 -2.92
C SER A 444 11.10 7.34 -4.10
N LYS A 445 9.77 7.24 -3.89
CA LYS A 445 8.80 7.00 -4.98
C LYS A 445 8.78 8.13 -6.01
N ALA A 446 8.80 9.37 -5.56
CA ALA A 446 8.81 10.54 -6.45
C ALA A 446 10.11 10.61 -7.27
N GLU A 447 11.24 10.24 -6.66
CA GLU A 447 12.53 10.16 -7.36
C GLU A 447 12.51 9.05 -8.43
N LEU A 448 12.06 7.85 -8.08
CA LEU A 448 11.88 6.75 -9.04
C LEU A 448 10.97 7.16 -10.20
N ALA A 449 9.82 7.78 -9.91
CA ALA A 449 8.89 8.24 -10.94
C ALA A 449 9.53 9.25 -11.91
N ARG A 450 10.34 10.18 -11.39
CA ARG A 450 11.11 11.13 -12.23
C ARG A 450 12.12 10.41 -13.12
N GLY A 451 12.83 9.44 -12.55
CA GLY A 451 13.80 8.62 -13.29
C GLY A 451 13.15 7.82 -14.43
N LEU A 452 11.96 7.24 -14.19
CA LEU A 452 11.22 6.49 -15.21
C LEU A 452 10.70 7.40 -16.33
N ARG A 453 10.17 8.57 -16.01
CA ARG A 453 9.76 9.55 -17.02
C ARG A 453 10.93 9.99 -17.90
N ARG A 454 12.08 10.32 -17.30
CA ARG A 454 13.28 10.70 -18.05
C ARG A 454 13.74 9.59 -19.00
N ARG A 455 13.67 8.33 -18.60
CA ARG A 455 13.99 7.19 -19.49
C ARG A 455 13.02 7.11 -20.66
N ALA A 456 11.74 7.33 -20.42
CA ALA A 456 10.73 7.37 -21.48
C ALA A 456 10.97 8.53 -22.45
N GLU A 457 11.30 9.72 -21.97
CA GLU A 457 11.69 10.88 -22.80
C GLU A 457 12.91 10.58 -23.70
N LEU A 458 13.81 9.70 -23.24
CA LEU A 458 14.95 9.22 -24.03
C LEU A 458 14.58 8.10 -25.01
N GLY A 459 13.30 7.75 -25.13
CA GLY A 459 12.78 6.77 -26.08
C GLY A 459 12.67 5.33 -25.54
N GLN A 460 13.05 5.08 -24.28
CA GLN A 460 12.88 3.77 -23.66
C GLN A 460 11.42 3.51 -23.34
N ALA A 461 10.88 2.34 -23.67
CA ALA A 461 9.55 1.95 -23.24
C ALA A 461 9.60 1.44 -21.79
N VAL A 462 8.62 1.83 -20.97
CA VAL A 462 8.55 1.46 -19.55
C VAL A 462 7.20 0.84 -19.25
N ILE A 463 7.19 -0.32 -18.60
CA ILE A 463 5.97 -0.94 -18.05
C ILE A 463 6.17 -1.23 -16.57
N VAL A 464 5.28 -0.72 -15.74
CA VAL A 464 5.34 -0.83 -14.29
C VAL A 464 4.11 -1.56 -13.78
N ALA A 465 4.28 -2.79 -13.30
CA ALA A 465 3.24 -3.45 -12.53
C ALA A 465 3.20 -2.85 -11.13
N THR A 466 2.06 -2.30 -10.74
CA THR A 466 1.87 -1.71 -9.42
C THR A 466 0.42 -1.73 -8.99
N HIS A 467 0.20 -1.78 -7.69
CA HIS A 467 -1.11 -1.58 -7.06
C HIS A 467 -1.24 -0.18 -6.42
N ASP A 468 -0.21 0.68 -6.56
CA ASP A 468 -0.16 2.04 -6.00
C ASP A 468 -0.67 3.07 -7.03
N PRO A 469 -1.92 3.59 -6.90
CA PRO A 469 -2.48 4.55 -7.85
C PRO A 469 -1.74 5.90 -7.84
N GLU A 470 -1.22 6.33 -6.68
CA GLU A 470 -0.46 7.57 -6.56
C GLU A 470 0.86 7.48 -7.35
N PHE A 471 1.56 6.36 -7.23
CA PHE A 471 2.77 6.11 -8.00
C PHE A 471 2.48 5.98 -9.50
N ALA A 472 1.44 5.20 -9.87
CA ALA A 472 1.01 5.06 -11.26
C ALA A 472 0.69 6.43 -11.89
N ALA A 473 -0.08 7.29 -11.19
CA ALA A 473 -0.40 8.65 -11.63
C ALA A 473 0.83 9.54 -11.77
N SER A 474 1.87 9.32 -10.95
CA SER A 474 3.09 10.13 -10.97
C SER A 474 4.02 9.81 -12.14
N CYS A 475 3.96 8.61 -12.75
CA CYS A 475 4.92 8.21 -13.78
C CYS A 475 4.29 7.79 -15.11
N ALA A 476 3.05 7.28 -15.14
CA ALA A 476 2.47 6.68 -16.33
C ALA A 476 1.53 7.62 -17.10
N GLN A 477 1.64 7.59 -18.44
CA GLN A 477 0.69 8.27 -19.33
C GLN A 477 -0.54 7.41 -19.62
N ARG A 478 -0.38 6.08 -19.57
CA ARG A 478 -1.41 5.08 -19.85
C ARG A 478 -1.49 4.07 -18.73
N ALA A 479 -2.68 3.63 -18.40
CA ALA A 479 -2.91 2.57 -17.44
C ALA A 479 -3.63 1.40 -18.09
N ILE A 480 -3.32 0.19 -17.64
CA ILE A 480 -3.96 -1.05 -18.04
C ILE A 480 -4.43 -1.75 -16.78
N LEU A 481 -5.71 -2.06 -16.71
CA LEU A 481 -6.28 -2.83 -15.61
C LEU A 481 -6.37 -4.30 -16.01
N LEU A 482 -5.74 -5.15 -15.21
CA LEU A 482 -5.72 -6.59 -15.38
C LEU A 482 -6.59 -7.26 -14.30
N ALA A 483 -7.51 -8.12 -14.72
CA ALA A 483 -8.27 -8.98 -13.83
C ALA A 483 -8.42 -10.38 -14.46
N ASP A 484 -8.28 -11.43 -13.65
CA ASP A 484 -8.42 -12.83 -14.05
C ASP A 484 -7.65 -13.19 -15.34
N GLY A 485 -6.44 -12.63 -15.47
CA GLY A 485 -5.55 -12.86 -16.61
C GLY A 485 -6.00 -12.17 -17.91
N ARG A 486 -6.90 -11.19 -17.85
CA ARG A 486 -7.41 -10.43 -19.01
C ARG A 486 -7.25 -8.94 -18.80
N VAL A 487 -7.03 -8.22 -19.90
CA VAL A 487 -7.12 -6.76 -19.89
C VAL A 487 -8.60 -6.39 -19.83
N ILE A 488 -9.03 -5.69 -18.77
CA ILE A 488 -10.40 -5.22 -18.58
C ILE A 488 -10.57 -3.76 -18.95
N ALA A 489 -9.49 -2.97 -18.86
CA ALA A 489 -9.46 -1.58 -19.33
C ALA A 489 -8.04 -1.22 -19.78
N ASP A 490 -7.95 -0.35 -20.79
CA ASP A 490 -6.71 0.13 -21.40
C ASP A 490 -6.93 1.53 -21.96
N GLY A 491 -6.27 2.54 -21.40
CA GLY A 491 -6.48 3.93 -21.78
C GLY A 491 -5.58 4.93 -21.05
N PRO A 492 -5.81 6.23 -21.25
CA PRO A 492 -5.07 7.27 -20.55
C PRO A 492 -5.16 7.12 -19.04
N ALA A 493 -4.02 7.24 -18.33
CA ALA A 493 -3.97 7.10 -16.88
C ALA A 493 -4.95 8.05 -16.18
N ARG A 494 -5.10 9.30 -16.68
CA ARG A 494 -6.02 10.30 -16.14
C ARG A 494 -7.50 9.87 -16.17
N GLU A 495 -7.89 9.00 -17.10
CA GLU A 495 -9.27 8.52 -17.20
C GLU A 495 -9.50 7.33 -16.28
N LEU A 496 -8.54 6.39 -16.24
CA LEU A 496 -8.68 5.17 -15.47
C LEU A 496 -8.42 5.35 -13.97
N LEU A 497 -7.58 6.34 -13.59
CA LEU A 497 -7.23 6.61 -12.20
C LEU A 497 -8.02 7.78 -11.59
N ALA A 498 -8.84 8.49 -12.36
CA ALA A 498 -9.71 9.55 -11.86
C ALA A 498 -11.03 9.01 -11.33
N GLY A 499 -11.50 7.90 -11.89
CA GLY A 499 -12.76 7.24 -11.50
C GLY A 499 -12.50 5.88 -10.86
N GLY A 500 -13.49 5.39 -10.13
CA GLY A 500 -13.43 4.08 -9.50
C GLY A 500 -13.09 4.10 -8.01
N TRP A 501 -13.42 3.00 -7.33
CA TRP A 501 -13.36 2.93 -5.86
C TRP A 501 -11.99 2.51 -5.33
N TYR A 502 -11.22 1.73 -6.11
CA TYR A 502 -9.99 1.10 -5.64
C TYR A 502 -8.71 1.66 -6.28
N PHE A 503 -8.76 2.05 -7.55
CA PHE A 503 -7.58 2.50 -8.27
C PHE A 503 -7.52 4.03 -8.46
N ALA A 504 -8.46 4.78 -7.89
CA ALA A 504 -8.42 6.23 -7.90
C ALA A 504 -7.43 6.79 -6.87
N THR A 505 -6.70 7.84 -7.24
CA THR A 505 -5.84 8.58 -6.32
C THR A 505 -6.65 9.29 -5.23
N GLU A 506 -6.04 9.66 -4.11
CA GLU A 506 -6.72 10.41 -3.06
C GLU A 506 -7.25 11.76 -3.58
N THR A 507 -6.44 12.48 -4.39
CA THR A 507 -6.83 13.72 -5.05
C THR A 507 -8.08 13.53 -5.91
N ALA A 508 -8.10 12.49 -6.76
CA ALA A 508 -9.26 12.19 -7.59
C ALA A 508 -10.50 11.86 -6.76
N ARG A 509 -10.35 11.09 -5.69
CA ARG A 509 -11.47 10.79 -4.75
C ARG A 509 -12.00 12.05 -4.07
N ILE A 510 -11.13 12.98 -3.68
CA ILE A 510 -11.53 14.27 -3.07
C ILE A 510 -12.32 15.12 -4.07
N LEU A 511 -11.84 15.22 -5.31
CA LEU A 511 -12.43 16.07 -6.36
C LEU A 511 -13.54 15.39 -7.15
N GLY A 512 -13.86 14.10 -6.88
CA GLY A 512 -14.87 13.34 -7.61
C GLY A 512 -14.51 13.09 -9.08
N GLY A 513 -13.20 12.99 -9.40
CA GLY A 513 -12.69 12.80 -10.76
C GLY A 513 -12.70 14.06 -11.63
N ALA A 514 -13.10 15.21 -11.10
CA ALA A 514 -13.20 16.46 -11.85
C ALA A 514 -11.90 16.83 -12.56
N GLY A 515 -11.99 17.23 -13.81
CA GLY A 515 -10.86 17.63 -14.65
C GLY A 515 -9.82 16.53 -14.91
N GLY A 516 -10.07 15.28 -14.47
CA GLY A 516 -9.10 14.20 -14.53
C GLY A 516 -7.85 14.46 -13.67
N ALA A 517 -7.96 15.29 -12.62
CA ALA A 517 -6.86 15.62 -11.72
C ALA A 517 -6.53 14.41 -10.85
N LEU A 518 -5.30 13.91 -10.97
CA LEU A 518 -4.79 12.74 -10.24
C LEU A 518 -3.85 13.13 -9.11
N LEU A 519 -3.08 14.20 -9.29
CA LEU A 519 -2.04 14.65 -8.36
C LEU A 519 -2.47 15.92 -7.62
N PRO A 520 -1.95 16.15 -6.40
CA PRO A 520 -2.27 17.35 -5.61
C PRO A 520 -2.04 18.67 -6.35
N GLU A 521 -0.98 18.75 -7.15
CA GLU A 521 -0.64 19.91 -7.96
C GLU A 521 -1.73 20.22 -9.00
N GLN A 522 -2.19 19.20 -9.72
CA GLN A 522 -3.27 19.31 -10.71
C GLN A 522 -4.60 19.69 -10.05
N GLY A 523 -4.88 19.09 -8.89
CA GLY A 523 -6.07 19.43 -8.12
C GLY A 523 -6.06 20.87 -7.62
N ALA A 524 -4.91 21.38 -7.16
CA ALA A 524 -4.77 22.77 -6.71
C ALA A 524 -4.96 23.76 -7.87
N GLU A 525 -4.42 23.47 -9.06
CA GLU A 525 -4.65 24.27 -10.28
C GLU A 525 -6.14 24.31 -10.66
N LEU A 526 -6.83 23.17 -10.55
CA LEU A 526 -8.26 23.08 -10.82
C LEU A 526 -9.08 23.94 -9.84
N LEU A 527 -8.75 23.90 -8.56
CA LEU A 527 -9.42 24.70 -7.52
C LEU A 527 -9.11 26.20 -7.62
N ALA A 528 -7.97 26.60 -8.17
CA ALA A 528 -7.57 27.98 -8.37
C ALA A 528 -8.20 28.60 -9.65
N SER A 529 -8.69 27.76 -10.59
CA SER A 529 -9.25 28.24 -11.86
C SER A 529 -10.64 28.86 -11.65
N PRO A 530 -10.90 30.07 -12.14
CA PRO A 530 -12.16 30.81 -11.91
C PRO A 530 -13.40 30.20 -12.62
N THR A 531 -13.26 29.06 -13.30
CA THR A 531 -14.33 28.32 -14.00
C THR A 531 -15.02 27.28 -13.14
N GLY A 532 -14.72 27.16 -11.84
CA GLY A 532 -15.55 26.46 -10.88
C GLY A 532 -16.84 27.29 -10.67
N GLY A 533 -17.94 26.88 -11.33
CA GLY A 533 -19.17 27.61 -11.51
C GLY A 533 -19.61 28.42 -10.28
N ALA A 534 -19.55 29.70 -10.42
CA ALA A 534 -20.34 30.58 -9.57
C ALA A 534 -21.82 30.32 -9.90
N VAL A 535 -22.51 29.58 -9.04
CA VAL A 535 -23.97 29.54 -9.03
C VAL A 535 -24.44 30.97 -8.74
N PRO A 536 -25.22 31.62 -9.64
CA PRO A 536 -25.80 32.90 -9.30
C PRO A 536 -26.69 32.75 -8.07
N PRO A 537 -26.80 33.77 -7.19
CA PRO A 537 -27.61 33.69 -6.00
C PRO A 537 -29.05 33.40 -6.42
N VAL A 538 -29.65 32.39 -5.80
CA VAL A 538 -31.09 32.09 -5.93
C VAL A 538 -31.85 33.34 -5.54
N GLN A 539 -32.49 34.01 -6.49
CA GLN A 539 -33.45 35.06 -6.22
C GLN A 539 -34.64 34.45 -5.48
N ASP A 540 -34.81 34.92 -4.26
CA ASP A 540 -35.97 34.65 -3.44
C ASP A 540 -37.25 35.12 -4.16
N GLN A 541 -37.96 34.16 -4.75
CA GLN A 541 -39.35 34.40 -5.23
C GLN A 541 -40.32 33.91 -4.16
N SER A 542 -40.44 34.70 -3.09
CA SER A 542 -41.66 34.69 -2.28
C SER A 542 -42.74 35.44 -3.05
N HIS A 543 -43.84 34.78 -3.36
CA HIS A 543 -45.24 35.19 -3.54
C HIS A 543 -45.88 34.65 -4.77
N ALA A 544 -46.76 33.70 -4.58
CA ALA A 544 -48.13 33.69 -5.16
C ALA A 544 -48.94 32.52 -4.59
N PRO A 545 -50.26 32.68 -4.46
CA PRO A 545 -51.05 31.99 -3.45
C PRO A 545 -51.81 30.76 -3.99
N ASP A 546 -52.23 29.96 -3.03
CA ASP A 546 -53.28 28.95 -2.97
C ASP A 546 -54.08 28.62 -4.24
N ALA A 547 -54.02 27.32 -4.66
CA ALA A 547 -55.10 26.63 -5.31
C ALA A 547 -55.23 25.21 -4.74
N PRO A 548 -56.44 24.68 -4.51
CA PRO A 548 -56.67 23.48 -3.71
C PRO A 548 -56.44 22.19 -4.52
N LEU A 549 -55.80 21.25 -3.86
CA LEU A 549 -55.60 19.88 -4.36
C LEU A 549 -56.91 19.07 -4.28
N GLY A 550 -57.39 18.58 -5.41
CA GLY A 550 -58.39 17.55 -5.49
C GLY A 550 -57.79 16.18 -5.20
N VAL A 551 -58.48 15.45 -4.33
CA VAL A 551 -58.24 14.05 -4.00
C VAL A 551 -58.88 13.16 -5.07
N PRO A 552 -58.22 12.13 -5.57
CA PRO A 552 -58.90 10.95 -6.11
C PRO A 552 -58.88 9.81 -5.10
N GLU A 553 -60.10 9.35 -4.81
CA GLU A 553 -60.42 8.12 -4.09
C GLU A 553 -60.07 6.87 -4.92
N ASP A 554 -59.95 5.76 -4.19
CA ASP A 554 -60.03 4.36 -4.58
C ASP A 554 -58.86 3.68 -5.26
N PHE A 555 -58.22 2.82 -4.48
CA PHE A 555 -57.96 1.44 -4.87
C PHE A 555 -57.93 0.49 -3.64
N GLY A 556 -58.80 -0.52 -3.75
CA GLY A 556 -59.18 -1.47 -2.74
C GLY A 556 -58.06 -2.37 -2.20
N SER A 557 -58.24 -2.76 -0.97
CA SER A 557 -57.57 -3.86 -0.30
C SER A 557 -58.00 -5.22 -0.84
N PRO A 558 -57.11 -6.19 -0.94
CA PRO A 558 -57.55 -7.59 -0.92
C PRO A 558 -57.27 -8.23 0.43
N ALA A 559 -58.24 -9.04 0.80
CA ALA A 559 -58.50 -9.73 2.04
C ALA A 559 -57.42 -10.70 2.50
N ILE A 560 -57.34 -10.79 3.81
CA ILE A 560 -56.71 -11.82 4.59
C ILE A 560 -57.42 -13.18 4.41
N GLY A 561 -56.69 -14.20 3.96
CA GLY A 561 -57.08 -15.60 3.97
C GLY A 561 -56.39 -16.35 5.09
N ALA A 562 -57.20 -16.86 6.01
CA ALA A 562 -56.79 -17.68 7.17
C ALA A 562 -56.37 -19.10 6.77
N GLY A 563 -55.51 -19.68 7.60
CA GLY A 563 -54.77 -20.90 7.56
C GLY A 563 -55.46 -22.22 7.21
N PRO A 564 -54.80 -23.33 7.41
CA PRO A 564 -55.00 -24.09 8.66
C PRO A 564 -53.74 -24.70 9.28
N ALA A 565 -53.90 -25.00 10.54
CA ALA A 565 -52.98 -25.59 11.47
C ALA A 565 -52.81 -27.14 11.29
N MET A 566 -51.80 -27.63 12.01
CA MET A 566 -51.64 -28.99 12.54
C MET A 566 -50.81 -30.00 11.72
N GLY A 567 -49.81 -30.54 12.44
CA GLY A 567 -49.16 -31.78 12.12
C GLY A 567 -47.82 -31.95 12.87
N GLY A 568 -47.87 -32.24 14.16
CA GLY A 568 -46.70 -32.68 14.90
C GLY A 568 -46.27 -34.09 14.51
N PHE A 569 -44.98 -34.37 14.59
CA PHE A 569 -44.45 -35.72 14.84
C PHE A 569 -43.14 -35.63 15.64
N THR A 570 -43.21 -36.22 16.81
CA THR A 570 -42.12 -36.69 17.67
C THR A 570 -41.32 -37.81 16.99
N ARG A 571 -40.02 -37.68 16.92
CA ARG A 571 -38.98 -38.57 17.46
C ARG A 571 -37.61 -38.06 17.14
#